data_3ca8dd64ec47d8a851835deec84d584f
#
_entry.id   3ca8dd64ec47d8a851835deec84d584f
#
_cell.length_a   1.000
_cell.length_b   1.000
_cell.length_c   1.000
_cell.angle_alpha   90.00
_cell.angle_beta   90.00
_cell.angle_gamma   90.00
#
_symmetry.space_group_name_H-M   'P 1'
#
loop_
_entity.id
_entity.type
_entity.pdbx_description
1 polymer ?
#
loop_
_entity_poly.entity_id
_entity_poly.type
_entity_poly.pdbx_seq_one_letter_code
_entity_poly.pdbx_strand_id
1 'polypeptide(L)' 'MKVYVVYQKDGFGGSEVAEIFASRIIAREYVIDEIFGNNQAYQNKQENVLNNCADQFIHEHEVLFNWR' A
#
# COMPACT_ATOMS: atom_id res chain seq x y z
N MET A 1 12.18 0.76 14.13
CA MET A 1 12.18 0.56 12.68
C MET A 1 10.75 0.71 12.16
N LYS A 2 10.58 1.53 11.15
CA LYS A 2 9.26 1.74 10.56
C LYS A 2 9.07 0.83 9.36
N VAL A 3 7.88 0.26 9.25
CA VAL A 3 7.48 -0.53 8.09
C VAL A 3 6.17 0.04 7.52
N TYR A 4 5.93 -0.22 6.26
CA TYR A 4 4.78 0.28 5.52
C TYR A 4 3.98 -0.91 5.04
N VAL A 5 2.80 -1.08 5.62
CA VAL A 5 1.94 -2.24 5.37
C VAL A 5 0.89 -1.85 4.34
N VAL A 6 0.85 -2.59 3.25
CA VAL A 6 -0.17 -2.39 2.21
C VAL A 6 -1.33 -3.31 2.50
N TYR A 7 -2.52 -2.71 2.66
CA TYR A 7 -3.76 -3.44 2.87
C TYR A 7 -4.59 -3.45 1.59
N GLN A 8 -5.23 -4.57 1.34
CA GLN A 8 -6.09 -4.76 0.18
C GLN A 8 -7.39 -5.39 0.63
N LYS A 9 -8.51 -4.96 0.04
CA LYS A 9 -9.81 -5.55 0.35
C LYS A 9 -9.88 -6.97 -0.18
N ASP A 10 -10.41 -7.86 0.64
CA ASP A 10 -10.48 -9.29 0.31
C ASP A 10 -11.73 -9.68 -0.51
N GLY A 11 -12.64 -8.74 -0.75
CA GLY A 11 -13.88 -9.00 -1.47
C GLY A 11 -15.04 -9.46 -0.60
N PHE A 12 -14.80 -9.67 0.70
CA PHE A 12 -15.82 -10.14 1.66
C PHE A 12 -16.11 -9.08 2.74
N GLY A 13 -15.72 -7.84 2.50
CA GLY A 13 -15.95 -6.75 3.44
C GLY A 13 -14.82 -6.55 4.46
N GLY A 14 -13.80 -7.40 4.43
CA GLY A 14 -12.61 -7.26 5.26
C GLY A 14 -11.43 -6.71 4.48
N SER A 15 -10.28 -6.62 5.15
CA SER A 15 -9.01 -6.28 4.51
C SER A 15 -7.94 -7.26 4.95
N GLU A 16 -6.99 -7.49 4.06
CA GLU A 16 -5.86 -8.35 4.34
C GLU A 16 -4.55 -7.63 4.00
N VAL A 17 -3.46 -8.08 4.60
CA VAL A 17 -2.13 -7.56 4.29
C VAL A 17 -1.70 -8.13 2.96
N ALA A 18 -1.47 -7.24 1.98
CA ALA A 18 -0.98 -7.66 0.67
C ALA A 18 0.55 -7.79 0.69
N GLU A 19 1.24 -6.80 1.27
CA GLU A 19 2.70 -6.78 1.31
C GLU A 19 3.19 -5.83 2.39
N ILE A 20 4.44 -5.99 2.82
CA ILE A 20 5.08 -5.14 3.81
C ILE A 20 6.41 -4.65 3.25
N PHE A 21 6.66 -3.35 3.35
CA PHE A 21 7.86 -2.72 2.82
C PHE A 21 8.57 -1.89 3.89
N ALA A 22 9.88 -1.72 3.72
CA ALA A 22 10.67 -0.84 4.57
C ALA A 22 10.65 0.63 4.10
N SER A 23 10.08 0.90 2.92
CA SER A 23 10.05 2.23 2.32
C SER A 23 8.65 2.58 1.83
N ARG A 24 8.19 3.80 2.15
CA ARG A 24 6.90 4.28 1.66
C ARG A 24 6.90 4.44 0.15
N ILE A 25 8.03 4.86 -0.42
CA ILE A 25 8.14 5.04 -1.88
C ILE A 25 7.95 3.71 -2.59
N ILE A 26 8.59 2.66 -2.11
CA ILE A 26 8.45 1.32 -2.70
C ILE A 26 7.03 0.79 -2.49
N ALA A 27 6.43 1.06 -1.34
CA ALA A 27 5.05 0.66 -1.09
C ALA A 27 4.08 1.34 -2.06
N ARG A 28 4.27 2.63 -2.35
CA ARG A 28 3.47 3.35 -3.34
C ARG A 28 3.63 2.76 -4.73
N GLU A 29 4.85 2.46 -5.13
CA GLU A 29 5.12 1.84 -6.43
C GLU A 29 4.38 0.51 -6.55
N TYR A 30 4.41 -0.29 -5.50
CA TYR A 30 3.69 -1.55 -5.47
C TYR A 30 2.18 -1.34 -5.65
N VAL A 31 1.59 -0.40 -4.90
CA VAL A 31 0.15 -0.13 -4.99
C VAL A 31 -0.23 0.33 -6.39
N ILE A 32 0.56 1.23 -6.96
CA ILE A 32 0.28 1.77 -8.29
C ILE A 32 0.40 0.68 -9.36
N ASP A 33 1.44 -0.13 -9.29
CA ASP A 33 1.70 -1.16 -10.31
C ASP A 33 0.76 -2.37 -10.16
N GLU A 34 0.58 -2.87 -8.94
CA GLU A 34 -0.11 -4.14 -8.72
C GLU A 34 -1.61 -3.98 -8.46
N ILE A 35 -2.00 -2.90 -7.81
CA ILE A 35 -3.40 -2.68 -7.47
C ILE A 35 -4.05 -1.77 -8.51
N PHE A 36 -3.48 -0.59 -8.77
CA PHE A 36 -4.06 0.37 -9.69
C PHE A 36 -3.80 0.01 -11.14
N GLY A 37 -2.68 -0.64 -11.43
CA GLY A 37 -2.35 -1.08 -12.79
C GLY A 37 -3.35 -2.07 -13.37
N ASN A 38 -4.03 -2.81 -12.50
CA ASN A 38 -5.04 -3.80 -12.90
C ASN A 38 -6.47 -3.25 -12.79
N ASN A 39 -6.62 -1.97 -12.48
CA ASN A 39 -7.94 -1.35 -12.30
C ASN A 39 -8.09 -0.14 -13.22
N GLN A 40 -8.99 -0.26 -14.20
CA GLN A 40 -9.21 0.78 -15.20
C GLN A 40 -9.64 2.12 -14.59
N ALA A 41 -10.24 2.11 -13.41
CA ALA A 41 -10.67 3.33 -12.75
C ALA A 41 -9.50 4.27 -12.42
N TYR A 42 -8.28 3.73 -12.33
CA TYR A 42 -7.09 4.52 -11.96
C TYR A 42 -6.16 4.81 -13.13
N GLN A 43 -6.39 4.23 -14.31
CA GLN A 43 -5.43 4.32 -15.42
C GLN A 43 -5.29 5.71 -16.02
N ASN A 44 -6.32 6.54 -15.90
CA ASN A 44 -6.32 7.89 -16.48
C ASN A 44 -6.06 8.99 -15.44
N LYS A 45 -5.67 8.63 -14.23
CA LYS A 45 -5.43 9.60 -13.18
C LYS A 45 -4.01 10.14 -13.23
N GLN A 46 -3.83 11.39 -12.84
CA GLN A 46 -2.52 12.02 -12.75
C GLN A 46 -1.71 11.39 -11.62
N GLU A 47 -0.38 11.49 -11.73
CA GLU A 47 0.54 10.86 -10.79
C GLU A 47 0.30 11.32 -9.34
N ASN A 48 0.08 12.61 -9.13
CA ASN A 48 -0.15 13.13 -7.78
C ASN A 48 -1.45 12.57 -7.18
N VAL A 49 -2.48 12.36 -7.99
CA VAL A 49 -3.73 11.77 -7.54
C VAL A 49 -3.51 10.31 -7.20
N LEU A 50 -2.75 9.59 -8.03
CA LEU A 50 -2.40 8.17 -7.77
C LEU A 50 -1.63 8.02 -6.46
N ASN A 51 -0.67 8.91 -6.20
CA ASN A 51 0.11 8.87 -4.97
C ASN A 51 -0.78 9.09 -3.74
N ASN A 52 -1.71 10.04 -3.82
CA ASN A 52 -2.64 10.30 -2.72
C ASN A 52 -3.58 9.11 -2.49
N CYS A 53 -4.06 8.49 -3.56
CA CYS A 53 -4.90 7.29 -3.45
C CYS A 53 -4.10 6.12 -2.89
N ALA A 54 -2.85 5.95 -3.34
CA ALA A 54 -1.99 4.87 -2.87
C ALA A 54 -1.74 4.96 -1.36
N ASP A 55 -1.56 6.17 -0.84
CA ASP A 55 -1.32 6.37 0.60
C ASP A 55 -2.47 5.86 1.46
N GLN A 56 -3.69 5.79 0.92
CA GLN A 56 -4.85 5.25 1.65
C GLN A 56 -4.76 3.73 1.85
N PHE A 57 -3.96 3.05 1.03
CA PHE A 57 -3.72 1.61 1.16
C PHE A 57 -2.52 1.28 2.03
N ILE A 58 -1.74 2.30 2.43
CA ILE A 58 -0.47 2.13 3.12
C ILE A 58 -0.61 2.64 4.55
N HIS A 59 -0.26 1.78 5.51
CA HIS A 59 -0.26 2.12 6.92
C HIS A 59 1.15 1.99 7.49
N GLU A 60 1.63 3.06 8.13
CA GLU A 60 2.94 3.07 8.77
C GLU A 60 2.83 2.44 10.16
N HIS A 61 3.73 1.52 10.44
CA HIS A 61 3.81 0.83 11.73
C HIS A 61 5.23 0.90 12.27
N GLU A 62 5.34 1.10 13.58
CA GLU A 62 6.63 1.01 14.27
C GLU A 62 6.84 -0.43 14.72
N VAL A 63 7.96 -1.00 14.31
CA VAL A 63 8.33 -2.37 14.71
C VAL A 63 9.41 -2.28 15.77
N LEU A 64 9.14 -2.86 16.92
CA LEU A 64 10.09 -2.94 18.01
C LEU A 64 10.72 -4.32 18.00
N PHE A 65 12.05 -4.36 17.87
CA PHE A 65 12.79 -5.61 18.02
C PHE A 65 13.00 -5.87 19.51
N ASN A 66 12.44 -6.96 19.96
CA ASN A 66 12.57 -7.37 21.35
C ASN A 66 13.16 -8.77 21.42
N TRP A 67 14.45 -8.84 21.70
CA TRP A 67 15.17 -10.09 21.81
C TRP A 67 15.05 -10.65 23.22
N ARG A 68 14.70 -11.91 23.28
CA ARG A 68 14.66 -12.63 24.56
C ARG A 68 15.24 -14.01 24.41
#